data_017a3bbac78ff8e7ddfebb8412a00999
#
_entry.id   017a3bbac78ff8e7ddfebb8412a00999
#
_cell.length_a   1.000
_cell.length_b   1.000
_cell.length_c   1.000
_cell.angle_alpha   90.00
_cell.angle_beta   90.00
_cell.angle_gamma   90.00
#
_symmetry.space_group_name_H-M   'P 1'
#
loop_
_entity.id
_entity.type
_entity.pdbx_description
1 polymer ?
#
loop_
_entity_poly.entity_id
_entity_poly.type
_entity_poly.pdbx_seq_one_letter_code
_entity_poly.pdbx_strand_id
1 'polypeptide(L)'
;MDHDDRLLRIGAFSTLSRISVRMLRHYQEHGVLEPAAVDPFTGHRWYRAEQIADAHLVVLLRDAGFGVGAIAALVSSTGDPAGVEAAVVAQRAELARREDDLRSQLTALDRVSTALRGRTMHDVTLTTFSPTVLAGLRRVLPGYSDEGRLWQELMPLLGRAGAVPAPDAMAGATFHDPDHRESDVDVEVWIEVAAPFEAAAPLTCRAEPAREAAVATLRGDYAGVGDVMASLGAFVAERGLETGPMFNVYRVGPQQSQDPADWVTDVCLPVVRG
;
A
#
# COMPACT_ATOMS: atom_id res chain seq x y z
N MET A 1 20.01 -40.87 -46.17
CA MET A 1 18.70 -40.44 -46.69
C MET A 1 18.56 -39.01 -46.24
N ASP A 2 18.96 -38.09 -47.15
CA ASP A 2 19.05 -36.66 -46.87
C ASP A 2 17.65 -36.13 -46.50
N HIS A 3 17.51 -35.68 -45.27
CA HIS A 3 16.43 -34.78 -44.91
C HIS A 3 16.74 -33.46 -45.57
N ASP A 4 16.17 -33.27 -46.76
CA ASP A 4 16.10 -31.99 -47.45
C ASP A 4 15.48 -30.98 -46.45
N ASP A 5 16.33 -30.21 -45.79
CA ASP A 5 15.94 -29.19 -44.82
C ASP A 5 15.00 -28.21 -45.58
N ARG A 6 13.70 -28.36 -45.36
CA ARG A 6 12.68 -27.49 -46.00
C ARG A 6 12.85 -26.07 -45.46
N LEU A 7 13.71 -25.36 -46.12
CA LEU A 7 13.99 -23.95 -45.81
C LEU A 7 12.90 -23.03 -46.34
N LEU A 8 12.39 -22.20 -45.48
CA LEU A 8 11.40 -21.16 -45.81
C LEU A 8 12.12 -19.82 -46.00
N ARG A 9 11.86 -19.13 -47.08
CA ARG A 9 12.31 -17.74 -47.22
C ARG A 9 11.68 -16.87 -46.15
N ILE A 10 12.37 -15.82 -45.71
CA ILE A 10 11.94 -14.91 -44.65
C ILE A 10 10.49 -14.39 -44.83
N GLY A 11 10.03 -14.16 -46.08
CA GLY A 11 8.65 -13.73 -46.34
C GLY A 11 7.63 -14.82 -45.99
N ALA A 12 7.87 -16.07 -46.43
CA ALA A 12 7.01 -17.19 -46.10
C ALA A 12 7.03 -17.49 -44.60
N PHE A 13 8.21 -17.47 -43.97
CA PHE A 13 8.36 -17.64 -42.53
C PHE A 13 7.63 -16.53 -41.74
N SER A 14 7.72 -15.27 -42.18
CA SER A 14 6.99 -14.13 -41.62
C SER A 14 5.46 -14.37 -41.63
N THR A 15 4.95 -14.84 -42.75
CA THR A 15 3.50 -15.14 -42.86
C THR A 15 3.05 -16.24 -41.92
N LEU A 16 3.83 -17.32 -41.82
CA LEU A 16 3.50 -18.48 -40.98
C LEU A 16 3.67 -18.23 -39.48
N SER A 17 4.72 -17.48 -39.10
CA SER A 17 5.02 -17.16 -37.72
C SER A 17 4.22 -15.95 -37.20
N ARG A 18 3.58 -15.17 -38.08
CA ARG A 18 2.93 -13.89 -37.77
C ARG A 18 3.88 -12.84 -37.19
N ILE A 19 5.16 -12.97 -37.50
CA ILE A 19 6.18 -11.98 -37.12
C ILE A 19 6.60 -11.22 -38.39
N SER A 20 6.55 -9.90 -38.36
CA SER A 20 6.93 -9.09 -39.52
C SER A 20 8.41 -9.31 -39.88
N VAL A 21 8.76 -9.17 -41.18
CA VAL A 21 10.15 -9.28 -41.66
C VAL A 21 11.09 -8.33 -40.91
N ARG A 22 10.60 -7.13 -40.55
CA ARG A 22 11.35 -6.17 -39.74
C ARG A 22 11.68 -6.74 -38.34
N MET A 23 10.69 -7.34 -37.70
CA MET A 23 10.86 -7.94 -36.37
C MET A 23 11.74 -9.20 -36.43
N LEU A 24 11.65 -10.01 -37.47
CA LEU A 24 12.54 -11.16 -37.66
C LEU A 24 14.02 -10.73 -37.76
N ARG A 25 14.30 -9.62 -38.43
CA ARG A 25 15.66 -9.04 -38.51
C ARG A 25 16.10 -8.53 -37.14
N HIS A 26 15.22 -7.84 -36.43
CA HIS A 26 15.47 -7.37 -35.06
C HIS A 26 15.75 -8.53 -34.10
N TYR A 27 15.00 -9.61 -34.19
CA TYR A 27 15.22 -10.81 -33.37
C TYR A 27 16.53 -11.53 -33.72
N GLN A 28 16.95 -11.53 -34.98
CA GLN A 28 18.26 -12.01 -35.39
C GLN A 28 19.38 -11.17 -34.75
N GLU A 29 19.29 -9.85 -34.81
CA GLU A 29 20.28 -8.91 -34.24
C GLU A 29 20.46 -9.09 -32.73
N HIS A 30 19.42 -9.58 -32.04
CA HIS A 30 19.43 -9.78 -30.60
C HIS A 30 19.54 -11.25 -30.17
N GLY A 31 19.86 -12.16 -31.11
CA GLY A 31 20.04 -13.58 -30.81
C GLY A 31 18.77 -14.31 -30.34
N VAL A 32 17.58 -13.75 -30.63
CA VAL A 32 16.27 -14.36 -30.24
C VAL A 32 15.87 -15.46 -31.21
N LEU A 33 15.98 -15.20 -32.49
CA LEU A 33 15.59 -16.13 -33.56
C LEU A 33 16.51 -15.95 -34.75
N GLU A 34 17.47 -16.85 -34.87
CA GLU A 34 18.46 -16.81 -35.94
C GLU A 34 18.00 -17.56 -37.19
N PRO A 35 18.22 -17.03 -38.41
CA PRO A 35 17.96 -17.77 -39.63
C PRO A 35 18.89 -18.99 -39.74
N ALA A 36 18.35 -20.08 -40.27
CA ALA A 36 19.13 -21.30 -40.51
C ALA A 36 20.23 -21.11 -41.57
N ALA A 37 20.02 -20.16 -42.52
CA ALA A 37 21.00 -19.76 -43.51
C ALA A 37 20.83 -18.31 -43.93
N VAL A 38 21.93 -17.64 -44.22
CA VAL A 38 21.99 -16.28 -44.81
C VAL A 38 22.89 -16.35 -46.02
N ASP A 39 22.39 -15.92 -47.16
CA ASP A 39 23.22 -15.78 -48.38
C ASP A 39 24.18 -14.60 -48.22
N PRO A 40 25.49 -14.82 -48.27
CA PRO A 40 26.46 -13.76 -48.02
C PRO A 40 26.48 -12.70 -49.14
N PHE A 41 25.98 -13.01 -50.35
CA PHE A 41 26.01 -12.08 -51.46
C PHE A 41 24.73 -11.26 -51.59
N THR A 42 23.55 -11.91 -51.34
CA THR A 42 22.25 -11.26 -51.53
C THR A 42 21.61 -10.84 -50.22
N GLY A 43 22.13 -11.34 -49.10
CA GLY A 43 21.54 -11.11 -47.78
C GLY A 43 20.18 -11.79 -47.54
N HIS A 44 19.80 -12.71 -48.48
CA HIS A 44 18.57 -13.47 -48.29
C HIS A 44 18.70 -14.40 -47.07
N ARG A 45 17.58 -14.55 -46.34
CA ARG A 45 17.48 -15.34 -45.11
C ARG A 45 16.50 -16.45 -45.26
N TRP A 46 16.87 -17.62 -44.74
CA TRP A 46 16.04 -18.81 -44.74
C TRP A 46 15.94 -19.36 -43.31
N TYR A 47 14.79 -19.87 -42.99
CA TYR A 47 14.45 -20.48 -41.68
C TYR A 47 13.97 -21.91 -41.90
N ARG A 48 14.23 -22.79 -40.93
CA ARG A 48 13.66 -24.15 -40.94
C ARG A 48 12.18 -24.10 -40.56
N ALA A 49 11.40 -25.06 -41.02
CA ALA A 49 10.00 -25.17 -40.67
C ALA A 49 9.80 -25.39 -39.15
N GLU A 50 10.70 -26.11 -38.50
CA GLU A 50 10.69 -26.39 -37.07
C GLU A 50 10.82 -25.09 -36.23
N GLN A 51 11.51 -24.06 -36.72
CA GLN A 51 11.66 -22.77 -36.06
C GLN A 51 10.33 -21.99 -35.96
N ILE A 52 9.24 -22.45 -36.59
CA ILE A 52 7.92 -21.83 -36.43
C ILE A 52 7.43 -22.01 -34.98
N ALA A 53 7.75 -23.16 -34.34
CA ALA A 53 7.40 -23.38 -32.93
C ALA A 53 8.12 -22.37 -32.01
N ASP A 54 9.41 -22.14 -32.23
CA ASP A 54 10.20 -21.15 -31.48
C ASP A 54 9.66 -19.74 -31.72
N ALA A 55 9.32 -19.42 -32.98
CA ALA A 55 8.71 -18.13 -33.32
C ALA A 55 7.37 -17.91 -32.62
N HIS A 56 6.52 -18.94 -32.50
CA HIS A 56 5.29 -18.85 -31.72
C HIS A 56 5.56 -18.62 -30.24
N LEU A 57 6.56 -19.29 -29.66
CA LEU A 57 6.98 -19.04 -28.27
C LEU A 57 7.45 -17.59 -28.07
N VAL A 58 8.25 -17.06 -29.02
CA VAL A 58 8.67 -15.64 -29.00
C VAL A 58 7.46 -14.72 -28.97
N VAL A 59 6.43 -14.96 -29.77
CA VAL A 59 5.19 -14.16 -29.78
C VAL A 59 4.49 -14.22 -28.42
N LEU A 60 4.32 -15.40 -27.85
CA LEU A 60 3.67 -15.57 -26.54
C LEU A 60 4.44 -14.85 -25.41
N LEU A 61 5.76 -14.97 -25.38
CA LEU A 61 6.58 -14.28 -24.39
C LEU A 61 6.53 -12.75 -24.54
N ARG A 62 6.56 -12.26 -25.79
CA ARG A 62 6.42 -10.82 -26.06
C ARG A 62 5.07 -10.30 -25.58
N ASP A 63 3.99 -11.00 -25.91
CA ASP A 63 2.62 -10.61 -25.54
C ASP A 63 2.39 -10.70 -24.02
N ALA A 64 3.15 -11.55 -23.33
CA ALA A 64 3.23 -11.60 -21.87
C ALA A 64 4.12 -10.49 -21.24
N GLY A 65 4.71 -9.62 -22.07
CA GLY A 65 5.49 -8.46 -21.60
C GLY A 65 6.96 -8.74 -21.27
N PHE A 66 7.51 -9.87 -21.72
CA PHE A 66 8.95 -10.12 -21.58
C PHE A 66 9.78 -9.22 -22.49
N GLY A 67 10.89 -8.68 -21.98
CA GLY A 67 11.85 -7.93 -22.77
C GLY A 67 12.66 -8.84 -23.72
N VAL A 68 13.20 -8.27 -24.79
CA VAL A 68 13.91 -9.00 -25.86
C VAL A 68 15.03 -9.89 -25.32
N GLY A 69 15.83 -9.40 -24.36
CA GLY A 69 16.90 -10.20 -23.75
C GLY A 69 16.40 -11.40 -22.95
N ALA A 70 15.28 -11.24 -22.21
CA ALA A 70 14.65 -12.35 -21.50
C ALA A 70 14.06 -13.39 -22.48
N ILE A 71 13.45 -12.93 -23.58
CA ILE A 71 12.94 -13.81 -24.63
C ILE A 71 14.09 -14.62 -25.24
N ALA A 72 15.24 -13.99 -25.56
CA ALA A 72 16.41 -14.69 -26.11
C ALA A 72 16.90 -15.78 -25.16
N ALA A 73 17.02 -15.48 -23.86
CA ALA A 73 17.42 -16.44 -22.84
C ALA A 73 16.42 -17.61 -22.72
N LEU A 74 15.13 -17.35 -22.73
CA LEU A 74 14.09 -18.37 -22.60
C LEU A 74 13.98 -19.28 -23.82
N VAL A 75 14.12 -18.72 -25.01
CA VAL A 75 14.10 -19.51 -26.26
C VAL A 75 15.34 -20.38 -26.37
N SER A 76 16.52 -19.88 -25.98
CA SER A 76 17.74 -20.69 -25.96
C SER A 76 17.75 -21.78 -24.89
N SER A 77 16.94 -21.65 -23.83
CA SER A 77 16.81 -22.61 -22.73
C SER A 77 15.54 -23.45 -22.80
N THR A 78 14.96 -23.67 -24.01
CA THR A 78 13.75 -24.53 -24.17
C THR A 78 13.96 -25.96 -23.68
N GLY A 79 15.19 -26.40 -23.43
CA GLY A 79 15.53 -27.66 -22.77
C GLY A 79 15.43 -27.64 -21.25
N ASP A 80 15.15 -26.49 -20.61
CA ASP A 80 14.94 -26.34 -19.17
C ASP A 80 13.51 -25.83 -18.86
N PRO A 81 12.52 -26.71 -18.78
CA PRO A 81 11.14 -26.34 -18.49
C PRO A 81 10.98 -25.64 -17.13
N ALA A 82 11.82 -25.99 -16.13
CA ALA A 82 11.74 -25.41 -14.80
C ALA A 82 12.19 -23.94 -14.79
N GLY A 83 13.23 -23.60 -15.56
CA GLY A 83 13.67 -22.22 -15.75
C GLY A 83 12.62 -21.35 -16.44
N VAL A 84 11.96 -21.88 -17.47
CA VAL A 84 10.87 -21.18 -18.17
C VAL A 84 9.69 -20.94 -17.22
N GLU A 85 9.27 -21.95 -16.45
CA GLU A 85 8.17 -21.82 -15.48
C GLU A 85 8.50 -20.79 -14.39
N ALA A 86 9.72 -20.81 -13.84
CA ALA A 86 10.17 -19.82 -12.86
C ALA A 86 10.10 -18.39 -13.41
N ALA A 87 10.51 -18.18 -14.67
CA ALA A 87 10.42 -16.87 -15.31
C ALA A 87 8.96 -16.41 -15.50
N VAL A 88 8.06 -17.31 -15.88
CA VAL A 88 6.61 -17.01 -16.00
C VAL A 88 6.01 -16.65 -14.65
N VAL A 89 6.36 -17.37 -13.58
CA VAL A 89 5.91 -17.05 -12.21
C VAL A 89 6.42 -15.67 -11.78
N ALA A 90 7.68 -15.36 -12.03
CA ALA A 90 8.27 -14.05 -11.71
C ALA A 90 7.58 -12.91 -12.48
N GLN A 91 7.32 -13.11 -13.77
CA GLN A 91 6.62 -12.11 -14.61
C GLN A 91 5.17 -11.87 -14.13
N ARG A 92 4.47 -12.95 -13.74
CA ARG A 92 3.12 -12.84 -13.17
C ARG A 92 3.12 -12.05 -11.86
N ALA A 93 4.08 -12.29 -10.98
CA ALA A 93 4.23 -11.55 -9.72
C ALA A 93 4.53 -10.06 -9.96
N GLU A 94 5.34 -9.74 -10.97
CA GLU A 94 5.62 -8.36 -11.37
C GLU A 94 4.38 -7.64 -11.90
N LEU A 95 3.59 -8.32 -12.74
CA LEU A 95 2.34 -7.75 -13.25
C LEU A 95 1.32 -7.52 -12.14
N ALA A 96 1.22 -8.43 -11.16
CA ALA A 96 0.35 -8.26 -10.01
C ALA A 96 0.75 -7.04 -9.16
N ARG A 97 2.06 -6.84 -8.91
CA ARG A 97 2.54 -5.62 -8.22
C ARG A 97 2.16 -4.35 -8.95
N ARG A 98 2.35 -4.31 -10.29
CA ARG A 98 1.96 -3.14 -11.11
C ARG A 98 0.46 -2.87 -11.08
N GLU A 99 -0.35 -3.93 -11.05
CA GLU A 99 -1.81 -3.80 -10.93
C GLU A 99 -2.19 -3.15 -9.59
N ASP A 100 -1.57 -3.56 -8.49
CA ASP A 100 -1.80 -2.98 -7.16
C ASP A 100 -1.32 -1.51 -7.09
N ASP A 101 -0.17 -1.20 -7.68
CA ASP A 101 0.32 0.17 -7.79
C ASP A 101 -0.65 1.07 -8.59
N LEU A 102 -1.17 0.57 -9.71
CA LEU A 102 -2.15 1.30 -10.52
C LEU A 102 -3.47 1.52 -9.78
N ARG A 103 -3.95 0.53 -9.02
CA ARG A 103 -5.14 0.69 -8.17
C ARG A 103 -4.93 1.76 -7.11
N SER A 104 -3.76 1.78 -6.49
CA SER A 104 -3.39 2.80 -5.51
C SER A 104 -3.36 4.19 -6.12
N GLN A 105 -2.81 4.35 -7.33
CA GLN A 105 -2.79 5.61 -8.07
C GLN A 105 -4.20 6.09 -8.44
N LEU A 106 -5.07 5.20 -8.89
CA LEU A 106 -6.47 5.52 -9.19
C LEU A 106 -7.20 6.01 -7.94
N THR A 107 -7.02 5.33 -6.81
CA THR A 107 -7.58 5.74 -5.51
C THR A 107 -7.08 7.13 -5.10
N ALA A 108 -5.79 7.43 -5.32
CA ALA A 108 -5.23 8.74 -5.04
C ALA A 108 -5.84 9.84 -5.94
N LEU A 109 -6.09 9.54 -7.23
CA LEU A 109 -6.76 10.47 -8.15
C LEU A 109 -8.21 10.75 -7.75
N ASP A 110 -8.93 9.74 -7.26
CA ASP A 110 -10.30 9.92 -6.74
C ASP A 110 -10.31 10.85 -5.51
N ARG A 111 -9.31 10.71 -4.61
CA ARG A 111 -9.13 11.64 -3.48
C ARG A 111 -8.85 13.06 -3.93
N VAL A 112 -7.99 13.27 -4.93
CA VAL A 112 -7.75 14.59 -5.53
C VAL A 112 -9.04 15.16 -6.11
N SER A 113 -9.82 14.35 -6.83
CA SER A 113 -11.08 14.76 -7.41
C SER A 113 -12.11 15.18 -6.35
N THR A 114 -12.15 14.46 -5.23
CA THR A 114 -13.01 14.77 -4.08
C THR A 114 -12.58 16.07 -3.40
N ALA A 115 -11.29 16.23 -3.14
CA ALA A 115 -10.72 17.43 -2.54
C ALA A 115 -10.94 18.70 -3.41
N LEU A 116 -10.97 18.55 -4.75
CA LEU A 116 -11.23 19.65 -5.67
C LEU A 116 -12.74 20.01 -5.78
N ARG A 117 -13.63 19.04 -5.57
CA ARG A 117 -15.09 19.25 -5.68
C ARG A 117 -15.73 19.90 -4.46
N GLY A 118 -15.09 19.90 -3.32
CA GLY A 118 -15.56 20.58 -2.13
C GLY A 118 -14.74 20.14 -0.92
N ARG A 119 -14.06 21.09 -0.31
CA ARG A 119 -13.59 20.91 1.06
C ARG A 119 -14.82 20.69 1.92
N THR A 120 -15.07 19.49 2.36
CA THR A 120 -16.05 19.22 3.40
C THR A 120 -15.52 19.85 4.68
N MET A 121 -15.99 21.07 5.00
CA MET A 121 -15.68 21.68 6.29
C MET A 121 -16.39 20.86 7.36
N HIS A 122 -15.62 20.23 8.22
CA HIS A 122 -16.15 19.56 9.40
C HIS A 122 -16.46 20.59 10.48
N ASP A 123 -17.56 20.38 11.19
CA ASP A 123 -17.86 21.20 12.37
C ASP A 123 -16.81 20.94 13.44
N VAL A 124 -16.13 22.01 13.88
CA VAL A 124 -15.15 21.96 14.95
C VAL A 124 -15.73 22.58 16.20
N THR A 125 -15.67 21.86 17.30
CA THR A 125 -16.14 22.33 18.60
C THR A 125 -15.02 22.32 19.64
N LEU A 126 -15.04 23.30 20.56
CA LEU A 126 -14.22 23.22 21.76
C LEU A 126 -14.91 22.31 22.78
N THR A 127 -14.21 21.28 23.21
CA THR A 127 -14.73 20.28 24.15
C THR A 127 -13.78 20.17 25.34
N THR A 128 -14.36 20.21 26.53
CA THR A 128 -13.61 19.97 27.77
C THR A 128 -13.67 18.50 28.13
N PHE A 129 -12.54 17.84 28.19
CA PHE A 129 -12.38 16.48 28.72
C PHE A 129 -12.18 16.56 30.22
N SER A 130 -12.97 15.81 30.97
CA SER A 130 -12.86 15.74 32.45
C SER A 130 -11.58 15.03 32.87
N PRO A 131 -11.09 15.30 34.10
CA PRO A 131 -9.98 14.54 34.67
C PRO A 131 -10.33 13.04 34.71
N THR A 132 -9.36 12.22 34.32
CA THR A 132 -9.56 10.76 34.27
C THR A 132 -8.25 10.02 34.57
N VAL A 133 -8.31 8.71 34.70
CA VAL A 133 -7.13 7.84 34.81
C VAL A 133 -7.04 7.01 33.54
N LEU A 134 -5.87 7.02 32.93
CA LEU A 134 -5.59 6.30 31.70
C LEU A 134 -4.64 5.13 31.97
N ALA A 135 -4.98 3.98 31.44
CA ALA A 135 -4.03 2.89 31.21
C ALA A 135 -3.54 2.97 29.77
N GLY A 136 -2.24 3.04 29.57
CA GLY A 136 -1.64 3.30 28.28
C GLY A 136 -0.49 2.36 27.91
N LEU A 137 -0.27 2.23 26.61
CA LEU A 137 0.86 1.51 26.02
C LEU A 137 1.45 2.34 24.88
N ARG A 138 2.70 2.77 25.03
CA ARG A 138 3.40 3.61 24.05
C ARG A 138 4.52 2.84 23.37
N ARG A 139 4.63 2.98 22.04
CA ARG A 139 5.68 2.40 21.19
C ARG A 139 5.99 3.29 20.03
N VAL A 140 7.19 3.11 19.48
CA VAL A 140 7.50 3.56 18.12
C VAL A 140 7.08 2.46 17.15
N LEU A 141 6.24 2.82 16.17
CA LEU A 141 5.66 1.93 15.16
C LEU A 141 6.23 2.24 13.77
N PRO A 142 6.29 1.27 12.84
CA PRO A 142 6.70 1.52 11.48
C PRO A 142 5.86 2.58 10.77
N GLY A 143 4.56 2.66 11.08
CA GLY A 143 3.62 3.63 10.52
C GLY A 143 2.31 3.67 11.30
N TYR A 144 1.47 4.67 11.02
CA TYR A 144 0.18 4.85 11.69
C TYR A 144 -0.79 3.67 11.51
N SER A 145 -0.71 2.95 10.39
CA SER A 145 -1.52 1.75 10.13
C SER A 145 -1.21 0.57 11.06
N ASP A 146 -0.07 0.59 11.74
CA ASP A 146 0.36 -0.47 12.66
C ASP A 146 -0.24 -0.33 14.08
N GLU A 147 -1.02 0.72 14.35
CA GLU A 147 -1.64 0.99 15.66
C GLU A 147 -2.43 -0.20 16.21
N GLY A 148 -3.08 -0.98 15.34
CA GLY A 148 -3.83 -2.17 15.74
C GLY A 148 -3.02 -3.19 16.54
N ARG A 149 -1.70 -3.24 16.37
CA ARG A 149 -0.78 -4.09 17.15
C ARG A 149 -0.71 -3.67 18.60
N LEU A 150 -0.77 -2.36 18.88
CA LEU A 150 -0.76 -1.86 20.25
C LEU A 150 -2.02 -2.27 21.01
N TRP A 151 -3.17 -2.24 20.37
CA TRP A 151 -4.42 -2.69 20.96
C TRP A 151 -4.39 -4.19 21.31
N GLN A 152 -3.81 -5.01 20.43
CA GLN A 152 -3.62 -6.44 20.69
C GLN A 152 -2.67 -6.71 21.85
N GLU A 153 -1.68 -5.84 22.09
CA GLU A 153 -0.72 -5.92 23.20
C GLU A 153 -1.34 -5.35 24.50
N LEU A 154 -2.05 -4.23 24.44
CA LEU A 154 -2.63 -3.52 25.59
C LEU A 154 -3.68 -4.37 26.33
N MET A 155 -4.62 -4.96 25.62
CA MET A 155 -5.75 -5.65 26.24
C MET A 155 -5.34 -6.81 27.16
N PRO A 156 -4.40 -7.72 26.79
CA PRO A 156 -3.90 -8.74 27.70
C PRO A 156 -3.09 -8.16 28.89
N LEU A 157 -2.41 -7.01 28.72
CA LEU A 157 -1.67 -6.35 29.80
C LEU A 157 -2.64 -5.81 30.87
N LEU A 158 -3.73 -5.17 30.44
CA LEU A 158 -4.79 -4.70 31.35
C LEU A 158 -5.38 -5.85 32.18
N GLY A 159 -5.71 -6.96 31.54
CA GLY A 159 -6.24 -8.14 32.23
C GLY A 159 -5.28 -8.69 33.30
N ARG A 160 -3.98 -8.75 32.99
CA ARG A 160 -2.95 -9.22 33.96
C ARG A 160 -2.76 -8.25 35.12
N ALA A 161 -2.89 -6.95 34.88
CA ALA A 161 -2.78 -5.93 35.92
C ALA A 161 -4.06 -5.79 36.79
N GLY A 162 -5.14 -6.49 36.43
CA GLY A 162 -6.44 -6.35 37.10
C GLY A 162 -7.05 -4.95 36.91
N ALA A 163 -6.62 -4.20 35.91
CA ALA A 163 -7.15 -2.89 35.60
C ALA A 163 -8.58 -3.01 35.02
N VAL A 164 -9.53 -2.29 35.61
CA VAL A 164 -10.93 -2.31 35.19
C VAL A 164 -11.24 -1.05 34.40
N PRO A 165 -11.67 -1.15 33.13
CA PRO A 165 -12.14 0.00 32.37
C PRO A 165 -13.26 0.75 33.14
N ALA A 166 -13.30 2.07 32.99
CA ALA A 166 -14.37 2.88 33.55
C ALA A 166 -15.71 2.54 32.87
N PRO A 167 -16.86 2.75 33.56
CA PRO A 167 -18.14 2.75 32.88
C PRO A 167 -18.12 3.77 31.72
N ASP A 168 -18.56 3.34 30.55
CA ASP A 168 -18.51 4.18 29.30
C ASP A 168 -17.10 4.71 28.95
N ALA A 169 -16.06 3.92 29.28
CA ALA A 169 -14.66 4.27 29.09
C ALA A 169 -14.38 4.75 27.68
N MET A 170 -13.76 5.92 27.56
CA MET A 170 -13.17 6.33 26.30
C MET A 170 -11.89 5.54 26.04
N ALA A 171 -11.68 5.22 24.78
CA ALA A 171 -10.45 4.60 24.29
C ALA A 171 -9.90 5.43 23.12
N GLY A 172 -8.59 5.53 23.03
CA GLY A 172 -7.99 6.40 22.03
C GLY A 172 -6.52 6.17 21.82
N ALA A 173 -5.94 6.97 20.92
CA ALA A 173 -4.52 7.01 20.67
C ALA A 173 -3.99 8.45 20.71
N THR A 174 -2.82 8.64 21.29
CA THR A 174 -2.09 9.92 21.30
C THR A 174 -0.84 9.79 20.43
N PHE A 175 -0.62 10.80 19.57
CA PHE A 175 0.52 10.88 18.66
C PHE A 175 1.52 11.87 19.24
N HIS A 176 2.67 11.36 19.69
CA HIS A 176 3.62 12.12 20.48
C HIS A 176 4.70 12.84 19.66
N ASP A 177 4.76 12.54 18.34
CA ASP A 177 5.70 13.25 17.47
C ASP A 177 5.33 14.74 17.34
N PRO A 178 6.31 15.65 17.34
CA PRO A 178 6.06 17.09 17.23
C PRO A 178 5.63 17.48 15.80
N ASP A 179 5.89 16.65 14.82
CA ASP A 179 5.59 16.81 13.40
C ASP A 179 5.10 15.49 12.78
N HIS A 180 4.54 15.57 11.57
CA HIS A 180 4.09 14.36 10.86
C HIS A 180 5.30 13.54 10.40
N ARG A 181 5.28 12.24 10.67
CA ARG A 181 6.32 11.29 10.26
C ARG A 181 5.79 10.28 9.26
N GLU A 182 6.63 9.90 8.30
CA GLU A 182 6.29 8.86 7.32
C GLU A 182 6.62 7.45 7.87
N SER A 183 7.52 7.37 8.85
CA SER A 183 7.94 6.13 9.53
C SER A 183 8.39 6.42 10.96
N ASP A 184 8.55 5.37 11.76
CA ASP A 184 9.00 5.44 13.15
C ASP A 184 8.16 6.38 14.01
N VAL A 185 6.82 6.22 13.89
CA VAL A 185 5.83 7.07 14.56
C VAL A 185 5.67 6.70 16.02
N ASP A 186 5.66 7.69 16.90
CA ASP A 186 5.55 7.52 18.36
C ASP A 186 4.09 7.60 18.81
N VAL A 187 3.49 6.44 19.04
CA VAL A 187 2.06 6.29 19.33
C VAL A 187 1.83 5.67 20.69
N GLU A 188 0.90 6.23 21.44
CA GLU A 188 0.37 5.65 22.68
C GLU A 188 -1.11 5.34 22.49
N VAL A 189 -1.50 4.07 22.62
CA VAL A 189 -2.92 3.71 22.78
C VAL A 189 -3.29 3.68 24.25
N TRP A 190 -4.50 4.11 24.58
CA TRP A 190 -4.95 4.21 25.96
C TRP A 190 -6.45 3.93 26.11
N ILE A 191 -6.83 3.55 27.32
CA ILE A 191 -8.23 3.37 27.73
C ILE A 191 -8.41 3.98 29.13
N GLU A 192 -9.58 4.58 29.37
CA GLU A 192 -9.95 5.06 30.68
C GLU A 192 -10.23 3.90 31.65
N VAL A 193 -9.72 4.01 32.86
CA VAL A 193 -9.90 3.02 33.93
C VAL A 193 -10.60 3.62 35.14
N ALA A 194 -11.35 2.78 35.85
CA ALA A 194 -12.20 3.20 36.97
C ALA A 194 -11.41 3.74 38.15
N ALA A 195 -10.15 3.30 38.34
CA ALA A 195 -9.28 3.72 39.43
C ALA A 195 -7.80 3.53 39.07
N PRO A 196 -6.89 4.27 39.69
CA PRO A 196 -5.46 4.01 39.59
C PRO A 196 -5.12 2.58 40.01
N PHE A 197 -4.15 1.96 39.34
CA PHE A 197 -3.65 0.63 39.62
C PHE A 197 -2.11 0.61 39.53
N GLU A 198 -1.50 -0.41 40.10
CA GLU A 198 -0.06 -0.61 40.02
C GLU A 198 0.30 -1.20 38.63
N ALA A 199 0.94 -0.37 37.81
CA ALA A 199 1.31 -0.76 36.44
C ALA A 199 2.76 -1.24 36.40
N ALA A 200 2.99 -2.36 35.71
CA ALA A 200 4.33 -2.84 35.38
C ALA A 200 4.64 -2.55 33.90
N ALA A 201 5.86 -2.08 33.63
CA ALA A 201 6.28 -1.84 32.24
C ALA A 201 6.04 -3.08 31.37
N PRO A 202 5.55 -2.89 30.12
CA PRO A 202 5.42 -1.65 29.38
C PRO A 202 4.09 -0.90 29.56
N LEU A 203 3.15 -1.45 30.37
CA LEU A 203 1.89 -0.80 30.69
C LEU A 203 2.14 0.40 31.60
N THR A 204 1.42 1.49 31.39
CA THR A 204 1.44 2.69 32.22
C THR A 204 0.06 2.96 32.82
N CYS A 205 0.05 3.57 34.00
CA CYS A 205 -1.16 4.10 34.63
C CYS A 205 -0.88 5.55 35.00
N ARG A 206 -1.66 6.51 34.47
CA ARG A 206 -1.45 7.94 34.71
C ARG A 206 -2.77 8.69 34.92
N ALA A 207 -2.75 9.65 35.83
CA ALA A 207 -3.83 10.61 35.93
C ALA A 207 -3.70 11.63 34.77
N GLU A 208 -4.78 11.84 34.06
CA GLU A 208 -4.90 12.85 33.02
C GLU A 208 -5.72 14.01 33.57
N PRO A 209 -5.17 15.25 33.61
CA PRO A 209 -5.92 16.40 34.10
C PRO A 209 -7.03 16.79 33.11
N ALA A 210 -7.94 17.64 33.57
CA ALA A 210 -8.89 18.27 32.65
C ALA A 210 -8.16 19.02 31.55
N ARG A 211 -8.61 18.83 30.30
CA ARG A 211 -8.04 19.54 29.15
C ARG A 211 -9.12 19.98 28.17
N GLU A 212 -8.91 21.11 27.55
CA GLU A 212 -9.75 21.60 26.44
C GLU A 212 -9.11 21.16 25.10
N ALA A 213 -9.94 20.74 24.16
CA ALA A 213 -9.47 20.40 22.83
C ALA A 213 -10.44 20.91 21.75
N ALA A 214 -9.90 21.27 20.60
CA ALA A 214 -10.66 21.43 19.38
C ALA A 214 -10.93 20.02 18.83
N VAL A 215 -12.20 19.70 18.59
CA VAL A 215 -12.67 18.35 18.22
C VAL A 215 -13.43 18.42 16.92
N ALA A 216 -13.09 17.56 15.99
CA ALA A 216 -13.87 17.29 14.78
C ALA A 216 -14.07 15.78 14.60
N THR A 217 -15.29 15.38 14.20
CA THR A 217 -15.64 13.98 14.06
C THR A 217 -15.41 13.51 12.64
N LEU A 218 -14.58 12.47 12.49
CA LEU A 218 -14.41 11.68 11.26
C LEU A 218 -15.41 10.52 11.29
N ARG A 219 -16.14 10.36 10.18
CA ARG A 219 -17.03 9.20 9.96
C ARG A 219 -16.52 8.40 8.78
N GLY A 220 -16.51 7.08 8.91
CA GLY A 220 -15.94 6.19 7.92
C GLY A 220 -14.46 5.91 8.17
N ASP A 221 -13.79 5.45 7.14
CA ASP A 221 -12.35 5.15 7.17
C ASP A 221 -11.48 6.43 7.30
N TYR A 222 -10.17 6.23 7.49
CA TYR A 222 -9.22 7.34 7.64
C TYR A 222 -8.87 8.08 6.35
N ALA A 223 -9.50 7.74 5.20
CA ALA A 223 -9.26 8.45 3.94
C ALA A 223 -9.69 9.93 4.03
N GLY A 224 -10.71 10.23 4.85
CA GLY A 224 -11.21 11.61 5.10
C GLY A 224 -10.43 12.42 6.13
N VAL A 225 -9.39 11.87 6.77
CA VAL A 225 -8.68 12.56 7.86
C VAL A 225 -8.08 13.91 7.44
N GLY A 226 -7.68 14.04 6.17
CA GLY A 226 -7.12 15.28 5.63
C GLY A 226 -8.10 16.47 5.70
N ASP A 227 -9.39 16.26 5.44
CA ASP A 227 -10.42 17.30 5.51
C ASP A 227 -10.70 17.69 6.98
N VAL A 228 -10.71 16.69 7.88
CA VAL A 228 -10.83 16.92 9.33
C VAL A 228 -9.65 17.76 9.84
N MET A 229 -8.42 17.41 9.46
CA MET A 229 -7.22 18.15 9.84
C MET A 229 -7.21 19.59 9.28
N ALA A 230 -7.67 19.77 8.04
CA ALA A 230 -7.81 21.11 7.46
C ALA A 230 -8.81 21.97 8.23
N SER A 231 -9.95 21.39 8.66
CA SER A 231 -10.98 22.07 9.44
C SER A 231 -10.47 22.45 10.84
N LEU A 232 -9.78 21.52 11.52
CA LEU A 232 -9.13 21.78 12.82
C LEU A 232 -8.05 22.86 12.70
N GLY A 233 -7.21 22.78 11.66
CA GLY A 233 -6.16 23.78 11.40
C GLY A 233 -6.73 25.19 11.17
N ALA A 234 -7.78 25.32 10.37
CA ALA A 234 -8.46 26.59 10.16
C ALA A 234 -9.06 27.15 11.46
N PHE A 235 -9.72 26.31 12.26
CA PHE A 235 -10.32 26.69 13.53
C PHE A 235 -9.28 27.21 14.55
N VAL A 236 -8.14 26.50 14.67
CA VAL A 236 -7.05 26.87 15.58
C VAL A 236 -6.38 28.18 15.12
N ALA A 237 -6.11 28.30 13.81
CA ALA A 237 -5.48 29.51 13.25
C ALA A 237 -6.37 30.76 13.40
N GLU A 238 -7.68 30.64 13.14
CA GLU A 238 -8.64 31.75 13.29
C GLU A 238 -8.70 32.28 14.72
N ARG A 239 -8.49 31.41 15.72
CA ARG A 239 -8.57 31.74 17.14
C ARG A 239 -7.23 32.01 17.82
N GLY A 240 -6.12 31.84 17.10
CA GLY A 240 -4.78 32.04 17.64
C GLY A 240 -4.45 31.10 18.79
N LEU A 241 -4.91 29.82 18.72
CA LEU A 241 -4.73 28.86 19.78
C LEU A 241 -3.39 28.10 19.58
N GLU A 242 -2.68 27.84 20.67
CA GLU A 242 -1.56 26.92 20.68
C GLU A 242 -2.08 25.48 20.88
N THR A 243 -1.40 24.50 20.25
CA THR A 243 -1.84 23.11 20.28
C THR A 243 -0.81 22.20 20.90
N GLY A 244 -1.29 21.17 21.61
CA GLY A 244 -0.49 20.05 22.09
C GLY A 244 -0.53 18.82 21.16
N PRO A 245 0.05 17.70 21.60
CA PRO A 245 0.00 16.44 20.85
C PRO A 245 -1.43 16.03 20.54
N MET A 246 -1.70 15.74 19.26
CA MET A 246 -2.99 15.29 18.78
C MET A 246 -3.35 13.94 19.39
N PHE A 247 -4.64 13.73 19.65
CA PHE A 247 -5.15 12.43 20.06
C PHE A 247 -6.49 12.12 19.38
N ASN A 248 -6.76 10.85 19.19
CA ASN A 248 -8.02 10.33 18.69
C ASN A 248 -8.81 9.70 19.83
N VAL A 249 -10.15 9.86 19.79
CA VAL A 249 -11.08 9.10 20.62
C VAL A 249 -11.92 8.21 19.71
N TYR A 250 -11.88 6.92 19.90
CA TYR A 250 -12.60 5.96 19.07
C TYR A 250 -14.00 5.71 19.65
N ARG A 251 -15.02 6.29 19.00
CA ARG A 251 -16.43 6.11 19.38
C ARG A 251 -16.99 4.78 18.87
N VAL A 252 -16.67 4.49 17.61
CA VAL A 252 -16.94 3.21 16.96
C VAL A 252 -15.67 2.84 16.19
N GLY A 253 -15.08 1.71 16.50
CA GLY A 253 -13.86 1.24 15.86
C GLY A 253 -13.97 -0.23 15.43
N PRO A 254 -12.86 -0.84 15.02
CA PRO A 254 -12.83 -2.23 14.52
C PRO A 254 -13.35 -3.30 15.49
N GLN A 255 -13.40 -2.98 16.80
CA GLN A 255 -13.93 -3.90 17.81
C GLN A 255 -15.48 -3.89 17.85
N GLN A 256 -16.12 -2.78 17.47
CA GLN A 256 -17.57 -2.63 17.43
C GLN A 256 -18.16 -2.93 16.06
N SER A 257 -17.48 -2.56 14.98
CA SER A 257 -17.87 -2.89 13.60
C SER A 257 -16.65 -3.20 12.74
N GLN A 258 -16.74 -4.28 11.96
CA GLN A 258 -15.71 -4.62 10.98
C GLN A 258 -15.85 -3.83 9.67
N ASP A 259 -17.00 -3.16 9.46
CA ASP A 259 -17.20 -2.29 8.29
C ASP A 259 -16.60 -0.91 8.60
N PRO A 260 -15.55 -0.49 7.86
CA PRO A 260 -14.97 0.84 8.04
C PRO A 260 -15.95 1.99 7.84
N ALA A 261 -17.04 1.79 7.09
CA ALA A 261 -18.07 2.81 6.88
C ALA A 261 -18.81 3.20 8.18
N ASP A 262 -18.84 2.31 9.18
CA ASP A 262 -19.48 2.54 10.48
C ASP A 262 -18.57 3.24 11.49
N TRP A 263 -17.28 3.36 11.21
CA TRP A 263 -16.33 3.90 12.18
C TRP A 263 -16.60 5.37 12.46
N VAL A 264 -16.41 5.76 13.72
CA VAL A 264 -16.57 7.13 14.20
C VAL A 264 -15.40 7.46 15.10
N THR A 265 -14.58 8.41 14.69
CA THR A 265 -13.39 8.86 15.41
C THR A 265 -13.47 10.35 15.66
N ASP A 266 -13.38 10.78 16.91
CA ASP A 266 -13.16 12.19 17.23
C ASP A 266 -11.66 12.47 17.16
N VAL A 267 -11.26 13.36 16.24
CA VAL A 267 -9.90 13.86 16.10
C VAL A 267 -9.77 15.11 16.97
N CYS A 268 -8.86 15.10 17.91
CA CYS A 268 -8.75 16.07 18.97
C CYS A 268 -7.38 16.76 18.98
N LEU A 269 -7.38 18.09 18.92
CA LEU A 269 -6.18 18.92 19.15
C LEU A 269 -6.31 19.60 20.52
N PRO A 270 -5.52 19.20 21.53
CA PRO A 270 -5.47 19.94 22.79
C PRO A 270 -5.12 21.40 22.54
N VAL A 271 -5.85 22.30 23.18
CA VAL A 271 -5.62 23.73 23.01
C VAL A 271 -5.23 24.37 24.35
N VAL A 272 -4.24 25.26 24.30
CA VAL A 272 -3.80 26.08 25.40
C VAL A 272 -4.16 27.52 25.05
N ARG A 273 -4.88 28.21 25.95
CA ARG A 273 -5.08 29.64 25.80
C ARG A 273 -3.81 30.33 26.31
N GLY A 274 -3.14 31.05 25.43
CA GLY A 274 -1.98 31.87 25.77
C GLY A 274 -2.36 32.99 26.74
#